data_4f8d22f0d64b702000a244b6232b1b6c
#
_entry.id   4f8d22f0d64b702000a244b6232b1b6c
#
_cell.length_a   1.000
_cell.length_b   1.000
_cell.length_c   1.000
_cell.angle_alpha   90.00
_cell.angle_beta   90.00
_cell.angle_gamma   90.00
#
_symmetry.space_group_name_H-M   'P 1'
#
loop_
_entity.id
_entity.type
_entity.pdbx_description
1 polymer ?
#
loop_
_entity_poly.entity_id
_entity_poly.type
_entity_poly.pdbx_seq_one_letter_code
_entity_poly.pdbx_strand_id
1 'polypeptide(L)'
;MQNFKVSVILPARNEAATIGDLVLKIKDLYPGFEVIVINDGSTDNTAEAAKNAGADVYSHPYNIGNGAAIKSGIRVASGDILVFMDGDGQHDPSDIAGFLKYMPDYDMVVGARSIKGQASVGRAVGNKVYNWLASYVAKFYIQDLTSGFRAVKSKVAKSFLHLIPNTYSYPTTLTLSVLRSGWSLKYVPIKIRARSTGKSNIKIFKDGVRFFMIITKICTLYSPLRIFLPVSFVLFVLGLSNYIYTLLTQGRFTNMSALLFTTSIIIFMMGLISEQICQMRYERREMDRSQITKE
;
A
#
# COMPACT_ATOMS: atom_id res chain seq x y z
N MET A 1 -18.33 1.21 24.68
CA MET A 1 -17.23 0.98 23.72
C MET A 1 -17.32 -0.47 23.28
N GLN A 2 -17.42 -0.75 21.99
CA GLN A 2 -17.35 -2.14 21.51
C GLN A 2 -15.98 -2.69 21.90
N ASN A 3 -15.97 -3.83 22.59
CA ASN A 3 -14.74 -4.48 23.06
C ASN A 3 -14.16 -5.29 21.88
N PHE A 4 -13.39 -4.63 21.01
CA PHE A 4 -12.69 -5.31 19.91
C PHE A 4 -11.45 -6.04 20.44
N LYS A 5 -11.26 -7.27 20.03
CA LYS A 5 -9.98 -7.97 20.20
C LYS A 5 -8.98 -7.37 19.20
N VAL A 6 -7.82 -6.92 19.69
CA VAL A 6 -6.81 -6.24 18.87
C VAL A 6 -5.55 -7.09 18.79
N SER A 7 -5.02 -7.29 17.57
CA SER A 7 -3.71 -7.89 17.32
C SER A 7 -2.77 -6.85 16.74
N VAL A 8 -1.62 -6.65 17.38
CA VAL A 8 -0.54 -5.78 16.88
C VAL A 8 0.47 -6.65 16.15
N ILE A 9 0.69 -6.40 14.87
CA ILE A 9 1.59 -7.16 14.00
C ILE A 9 2.83 -6.32 13.72
N LEU A 10 3.98 -6.83 14.14
CA LEU A 10 5.29 -6.20 14.05
C LEU A 10 6.20 -7.02 13.12
N PRO A 11 6.33 -6.65 11.83
CA PRO A 11 7.38 -7.22 10.99
C PRO A 11 8.74 -6.70 11.49
N ALA A 12 9.68 -7.60 11.73
CA ALA A 12 11.00 -7.27 12.25
C ALA A 12 12.10 -8.02 11.50
N ARG A 13 13.21 -7.32 11.22
CA ARG A 13 14.41 -7.92 10.65
C ARG A 13 15.65 -7.17 11.13
N ASN A 14 16.49 -7.86 11.91
CA ASN A 14 17.70 -7.29 12.52
C ASN A 14 17.37 -6.03 13.35
N GLU A 15 16.38 -6.17 14.24
CA GLU A 15 15.88 -5.10 15.12
C GLU A 15 16.01 -5.54 16.62
N ALA A 16 17.01 -6.39 16.96
CA ALA A 16 17.21 -6.89 18.31
C ALA A 16 17.34 -5.78 19.37
N ALA A 17 17.89 -4.61 18.98
CA ALA A 17 18.09 -3.47 19.87
C ALA A 17 16.79 -2.73 20.23
N THR A 18 15.72 -2.87 19.45
CA THR A 18 14.50 -2.05 19.57
C THR A 18 13.23 -2.86 19.82
N ILE A 19 13.18 -4.10 19.31
CA ILE A 19 11.94 -4.87 19.28
C ILE A 19 11.45 -5.24 20.68
N GLY A 20 12.37 -5.56 21.61
CA GLY A 20 12.03 -5.92 22.99
C GLY A 20 11.32 -4.78 23.72
N ASP A 21 11.92 -3.59 23.72
CA ASP A 21 11.36 -2.38 24.34
C ASP A 21 10.01 -2.00 23.72
N LEU A 22 9.90 -2.13 22.39
CA LEU A 22 8.65 -1.86 21.67
C LEU A 22 7.52 -2.80 22.13
N VAL A 23 7.79 -4.10 22.23
CA VAL A 23 6.82 -5.09 22.68
C VAL A 23 6.40 -4.82 24.13
N LEU A 24 7.36 -4.58 25.03
CA LEU A 24 7.08 -4.24 26.43
C LEU A 24 6.19 -3.02 26.53
N LYS A 25 6.51 -1.95 25.78
CA LYS A 25 5.72 -0.72 25.79
C LYS A 25 4.29 -0.94 25.28
N ILE A 26 4.09 -1.77 24.24
CA ILE A 26 2.75 -2.10 23.74
C ILE A 26 1.96 -2.85 24.81
N LYS A 27 2.58 -3.84 25.48
CA LYS A 27 1.92 -4.64 26.51
C LYS A 27 1.60 -3.84 27.77
N ASP A 28 2.45 -2.92 28.14
CA ASP A 28 2.20 -2.01 29.25
C ASP A 28 1.03 -1.05 29.00
N LEU A 29 0.97 -0.46 27.79
CA LEU A 29 -0.12 0.44 27.41
C LEU A 29 -1.44 -0.32 27.15
N TYR A 30 -1.36 -1.55 26.64
CA TYR A 30 -2.49 -2.35 26.19
C TYR A 30 -2.37 -3.83 26.64
N PRO A 31 -2.56 -4.15 27.92
CA PRO A 31 -2.33 -5.50 28.45
C PRO A 31 -3.18 -6.59 27.80
N GLY A 32 -4.33 -6.22 27.22
CA GLY A 32 -5.24 -7.16 26.55
C GLY A 32 -4.98 -7.37 25.06
N PHE A 33 -3.94 -6.74 24.48
CA PHE A 33 -3.67 -6.90 23.06
C PHE A 33 -2.80 -8.12 22.79
N GLU A 34 -3.09 -8.83 21.70
CA GLU A 34 -2.22 -9.82 21.12
C GLU A 34 -1.07 -9.12 20.40
N VAL A 35 0.17 -9.40 20.76
CA VAL A 35 1.37 -8.83 20.14
C VAL A 35 2.10 -9.91 19.37
N ILE A 36 2.10 -9.80 18.05
CA ILE A 36 2.67 -10.78 17.12
C ILE A 36 3.90 -10.16 16.45
N VAL A 37 5.06 -10.77 16.62
CA VAL A 37 6.30 -10.41 15.92
C VAL A 37 6.56 -11.42 14.81
N ILE A 38 6.69 -10.94 13.59
CA ILE A 38 7.10 -11.77 12.46
C ILE A 38 8.57 -11.46 12.16
N ASN A 39 9.42 -12.38 12.59
CA ASN A 39 10.86 -12.34 12.33
C ASN A 39 11.15 -12.77 10.89
N ASP A 40 11.49 -11.85 10.02
CA ASP A 40 11.72 -12.12 8.59
C ASP A 40 13.17 -12.52 8.31
N GLY A 41 13.59 -13.64 8.88
CA GLY A 41 14.92 -14.22 8.69
C GLY A 41 16.03 -13.31 9.22
N SER A 42 15.93 -12.83 10.47
CA SER A 42 16.99 -12.07 11.12
C SER A 42 18.22 -12.94 11.36
N THR A 43 19.39 -12.31 11.35
CA THR A 43 20.68 -12.92 11.66
C THR A 43 21.20 -12.57 13.06
N ASP A 44 20.44 -11.71 13.78
CA ASP A 44 20.70 -11.30 15.16
C ASP A 44 19.65 -11.90 16.12
N ASN A 45 19.69 -11.52 17.38
CA ASN A 45 18.80 -12.03 18.43
C ASN A 45 17.38 -11.40 18.43
N THR A 46 16.89 -10.88 17.28
CA THR A 46 15.57 -10.23 17.18
C THR A 46 14.44 -11.13 17.69
N ALA A 47 14.42 -12.40 17.29
CA ALA A 47 13.36 -13.34 17.69
C ALA A 47 13.35 -13.61 19.21
N GLU A 48 14.53 -13.78 19.79
CA GLU A 48 14.71 -14.03 21.22
C GLU A 48 14.32 -12.80 22.05
N ALA A 49 14.76 -11.60 21.63
CA ALA A 49 14.42 -10.34 22.30
C ALA A 49 12.89 -10.12 22.31
N ALA A 50 12.21 -10.38 21.20
CA ALA A 50 10.76 -10.26 21.11
C ALA A 50 10.03 -11.29 21.99
N LYS A 51 10.50 -12.54 22.01
CA LYS A 51 9.93 -13.61 22.82
C LYS A 51 10.09 -13.34 24.32
N ASN A 52 11.27 -12.88 24.75
CA ASN A 52 11.55 -12.52 26.13
C ASN A 52 10.70 -11.33 26.61
N ALA A 53 10.34 -10.43 25.71
CA ALA A 53 9.38 -9.35 25.98
C ALA A 53 7.92 -9.82 26.00
N GLY A 54 7.65 -11.09 25.70
CA GLY A 54 6.32 -11.72 25.79
C GLY A 54 5.48 -11.60 24.51
N ALA A 55 6.06 -11.39 23.35
CA ALA A 55 5.35 -11.46 22.07
C ALA A 55 5.20 -12.91 21.58
N ASP A 56 4.16 -13.15 20.78
CA ASP A 56 4.04 -14.36 19.96
C ASP A 56 4.94 -14.20 18.72
N VAL A 57 6.00 -15.03 18.63
CA VAL A 57 7.01 -14.91 17.59
C VAL A 57 6.88 -15.98 16.53
N TYR A 58 6.79 -15.59 15.28
CA TYR A 58 6.80 -16.46 14.10
C TYR A 58 7.99 -16.10 13.21
N SER A 59 8.84 -17.08 12.90
CA SER A 59 10.05 -16.84 12.12
C SER A 59 9.97 -17.42 10.72
N HIS A 60 10.37 -16.63 9.74
CA HIS A 60 10.63 -17.11 8.38
C HIS A 60 12.02 -17.74 8.31
N PRO A 61 12.23 -18.79 7.50
CA PRO A 61 13.53 -19.45 7.38
C PRO A 61 14.61 -18.56 6.74
N TYR A 62 14.21 -17.56 5.99
CA TYR A 62 15.06 -16.54 5.36
C TYR A 62 14.26 -15.27 5.12
N ASN A 63 14.92 -14.18 4.72
CA ASN A 63 14.24 -12.93 4.39
C ASN A 63 13.38 -13.08 3.13
N ILE A 64 12.06 -13.15 3.33
CA ILE A 64 11.08 -13.18 2.24
C ILE A 64 10.62 -11.76 1.88
N GLY A 65 10.63 -10.85 2.84
CA GLY A 65 10.29 -9.43 2.67
C GLY A 65 9.16 -8.95 3.57
N ASN A 66 9.13 -7.63 3.82
CA ASN A 66 8.20 -7.00 4.74
C ASN A 66 6.72 -7.33 4.45
N GLY A 67 6.31 -7.31 3.18
CA GLY A 67 4.95 -7.67 2.81
C GLY A 67 4.61 -9.15 3.09
N ALA A 68 5.59 -10.06 2.99
CA ALA A 68 5.42 -11.45 3.38
C ALA A 68 5.24 -11.58 4.89
N ALA A 69 6.01 -10.83 5.68
CA ALA A 69 5.87 -10.79 7.14
C ALA A 69 4.47 -10.29 7.55
N ILE A 70 3.98 -9.21 6.93
CA ILE A 70 2.60 -8.73 7.16
C ILE A 70 1.57 -9.81 6.80
N LYS A 71 1.74 -10.51 5.67
CA LYS A 71 0.82 -11.61 5.29
C LYS A 71 0.82 -12.73 6.31
N SER A 72 1.98 -13.11 6.82
CA SER A 72 2.10 -14.13 7.87
C SER A 72 1.40 -13.67 9.15
N GLY A 73 1.61 -12.41 9.57
CA GLY A 73 0.92 -11.84 10.71
C GLY A 73 -0.60 -11.82 10.55
N ILE A 74 -1.13 -11.42 9.39
CA ILE A 74 -2.58 -11.44 9.12
C ILE A 74 -3.17 -12.86 9.23
N ARG A 75 -2.42 -13.89 8.84
CA ARG A 75 -2.89 -15.29 8.88
C ARG A 75 -3.01 -15.84 10.31
N VAL A 76 -2.07 -15.48 11.17
CA VAL A 76 -2.00 -16.00 12.54
C VAL A 76 -2.76 -15.15 13.56
N ALA A 77 -3.03 -13.88 13.22
CA ALA A 77 -3.73 -12.96 14.10
C ALA A 77 -5.17 -13.39 14.39
N SER A 78 -5.55 -13.33 15.68
CA SER A 78 -6.86 -13.71 16.19
C SER A 78 -7.79 -12.53 16.45
N GLY A 79 -7.28 -11.28 16.39
CA GLY A 79 -8.05 -10.07 16.68
C GLY A 79 -9.03 -9.67 15.57
N ASP A 80 -10.07 -8.93 15.97
CA ASP A 80 -11.04 -8.30 15.07
C ASP A 80 -10.43 -7.11 14.33
N ILE A 81 -9.51 -6.42 15.01
CA ILE A 81 -8.74 -5.30 14.48
C ILE A 81 -7.26 -5.68 14.45
N LEU A 82 -6.63 -5.49 13.30
CA LEU A 82 -5.20 -5.69 13.10
C LEU A 82 -4.50 -4.33 13.04
N VAL A 83 -3.52 -4.13 13.90
CA VAL A 83 -2.67 -2.94 13.88
C VAL A 83 -1.31 -3.34 13.31
N PHE A 84 -0.90 -2.72 12.20
CA PHE A 84 0.43 -2.92 11.64
C PHE A 84 1.33 -1.78 12.09
N MET A 85 2.52 -2.11 12.55
CA MET A 85 3.54 -1.14 12.98
C MET A 85 4.93 -1.72 12.68
N ASP A 86 5.84 -0.91 12.14
CA ASP A 86 7.20 -1.35 11.87
C ASP A 86 7.98 -1.56 13.20
N GLY A 87 8.83 -2.61 13.25
CA GLY A 87 9.60 -2.99 14.44
C GLY A 87 10.81 -2.09 14.75
N ASP A 88 11.05 -1.04 13.96
CA ASP A 88 12.21 -0.15 14.05
C ASP A 88 12.10 0.97 15.11
N GLY A 89 11.02 1.00 15.88
CA GLY A 89 10.79 1.96 16.96
C GLY A 89 10.49 3.40 16.53
N GLN A 90 10.28 3.66 15.23
CA GLN A 90 9.96 5.02 14.75
C GLN A 90 8.54 5.47 15.14
N HIS A 91 7.61 4.55 15.30
CA HIS A 91 6.23 4.82 15.68
C HIS A 91 6.03 4.74 17.19
N ASP A 92 5.17 5.61 17.73
CA ASP A 92 4.81 5.55 19.15
C ASP A 92 3.55 4.66 19.33
N PRO A 93 3.62 3.58 20.14
CA PRO A 93 2.46 2.75 20.46
C PRO A 93 1.26 3.52 21.02
N SER A 94 1.48 4.66 21.70
CA SER A 94 0.39 5.48 22.24
C SER A 94 -0.58 6.01 21.17
N ASP A 95 -0.13 6.12 19.89
CA ASP A 95 -0.97 6.55 18.77
C ASP A 95 -2.04 5.50 18.39
N ILE A 96 -1.89 4.24 18.82
CA ILE A 96 -2.86 3.17 18.55
C ILE A 96 -4.25 3.53 19.10
N ALA A 97 -4.33 4.12 20.28
CA ALA A 97 -5.61 4.57 20.86
C ALA A 97 -6.34 5.57 19.93
N GLY A 98 -5.57 6.46 19.28
CA GLY A 98 -6.09 7.38 18.29
C GLY A 98 -6.70 6.70 17.06
N PHE A 99 -6.15 5.56 16.64
CA PHE A 99 -6.70 4.78 15.53
C PHE A 99 -7.97 4.03 15.96
N LEU A 100 -7.92 3.36 17.11
CA LEU A 100 -9.04 2.55 17.62
C LEU A 100 -10.30 3.38 17.85
N LYS A 101 -10.16 4.67 18.17
CA LYS A 101 -11.30 5.60 18.29
C LYS A 101 -12.15 5.65 17.04
N TYR A 102 -11.55 5.49 15.85
CA TYR A 102 -12.25 5.59 14.57
C TYR A 102 -12.63 4.21 13.97
N MET A 103 -12.17 3.11 14.54
CA MET A 103 -12.44 1.76 13.98
C MET A 103 -13.91 1.33 14.02
N PRO A 104 -14.80 1.83 14.91
CA PRO A 104 -16.23 1.57 14.79
C PRO A 104 -16.82 2.06 13.47
N ASP A 105 -16.41 3.26 13.01
CA ASP A 105 -17.00 3.94 11.85
C ASP A 105 -16.25 3.66 10.54
N TYR A 106 -14.95 3.32 10.64
CA TYR A 106 -14.09 3.11 9.48
C TYR A 106 -13.56 1.68 9.43
N ASP A 107 -13.28 1.22 8.22
CA ASP A 107 -12.74 -0.13 7.98
C ASP A 107 -11.22 -0.17 8.05
N MET A 108 -10.58 0.97 7.77
CA MET A 108 -9.15 1.18 7.91
C MET A 108 -8.83 2.59 8.39
N VAL A 109 -7.90 2.70 9.32
CA VAL A 109 -7.33 3.97 9.79
C VAL A 109 -5.83 3.95 9.52
N VAL A 110 -5.31 5.01 8.91
CA VAL A 110 -3.89 5.12 8.52
C VAL A 110 -3.26 6.32 9.19
N GLY A 111 -2.13 6.11 9.83
CA GLY A 111 -1.31 7.18 10.38
C GLY A 111 -0.61 7.98 9.27
N ALA A 112 -1.00 9.24 9.09
CA ALA A 112 -0.39 10.13 8.11
C ALA A 112 0.76 10.91 8.70
N ARG A 113 1.94 10.83 8.09
CA ARG A 113 3.14 11.56 8.51
C ARG A 113 3.03 13.04 8.16
N SER A 114 3.39 13.91 9.10
CA SER A 114 3.49 15.35 8.84
C SER A 114 4.60 15.63 7.83
N ILE A 115 4.34 16.54 6.86
CA ILE A 115 5.30 16.96 5.83
C ILE A 115 6.58 17.58 6.45
N LYS A 116 6.47 18.17 7.64
CA LYS A 116 7.59 18.83 8.33
C LYS A 116 8.70 17.89 8.84
N GLY A 117 8.47 16.56 8.82
CA GLY A 117 9.43 15.53 9.28
C GLY A 117 10.17 14.77 8.18
N GLN A 118 10.01 15.12 6.90
CA GLN A 118 10.65 14.40 5.81
C GLN A 118 12.10 14.85 5.58
N ALA A 119 13.04 13.91 5.69
CA ALA A 119 14.49 14.15 5.77
C ALA A 119 15.15 14.67 4.47
N SER A 120 14.45 14.88 3.34
CA SER A 120 14.98 15.54 2.13
C SER A 120 13.89 16.07 1.22
N VAL A 121 14.14 17.23 0.58
CA VAL A 121 13.22 17.90 -0.38
C VAL A 121 12.85 16.99 -1.55
N GLY A 122 13.81 16.23 -2.11
CA GLY A 122 13.56 15.32 -3.23
C GLY A 122 12.58 14.18 -2.88
N ARG A 123 12.62 13.68 -1.63
CA ARG A 123 11.66 12.67 -1.16
C ARG A 123 10.27 13.26 -0.96
N ALA A 124 10.20 14.50 -0.47
CA ALA A 124 8.92 15.19 -0.29
C ALA A 124 8.21 15.41 -1.63
N VAL A 125 8.93 15.83 -2.66
CA VAL A 125 8.41 16.00 -4.03
C VAL A 125 7.98 14.65 -4.61
N GLY A 126 8.81 13.60 -4.52
CA GLY A 126 8.47 12.25 -4.98
C GLY A 126 7.20 11.71 -4.31
N ASN A 127 7.10 11.84 -2.99
CA ASN A 127 5.91 11.42 -2.25
C ASN A 127 4.66 12.23 -2.63
N LYS A 128 4.81 13.54 -2.91
CA LYS A 128 3.69 14.39 -3.34
C LYS A 128 3.15 13.97 -4.71
N VAL A 129 4.03 13.72 -5.68
CA VAL A 129 3.65 13.18 -7.01
C VAL A 129 2.99 11.81 -6.88
N TYR A 130 3.56 10.95 -6.03
CA TYR A 130 3.06 9.61 -5.77
C TYR A 130 1.65 9.63 -5.15
N ASN A 131 1.43 10.44 -4.12
CA ASN A 131 0.14 10.60 -3.47
C ASN A 131 -0.89 11.24 -4.41
N TRP A 132 -0.47 12.21 -5.24
CA TRP A 132 -1.34 12.84 -6.23
C TRP A 132 -1.82 11.82 -7.28
N LEU A 133 -0.90 11.04 -7.86
CA LEU A 133 -1.26 10.03 -8.85
C LEU A 133 -2.17 8.94 -8.25
N ALA A 134 -1.87 8.50 -7.02
CA ALA A 134 -2.70 7.55 -6.30
C ALA A 134 -4.10 8.12 -5.98
N SER A 135 -4.18 9.42 -5.63
CA SER A 135 -5.45 10.12 -5.39
C SER A 135 -6.29 10.22 -6.66
N TYR A 136 -5.65 10.52 -7.79
CA TYR A 136 -6.31 10.53 -9.11
C TYR A 136 -6.94 9.16 -9.44
N VAL A 137 -6.18 8.08 -9.22
CA VAL A 137 -6.66 6.72 -9.47
C VAL A 137 -7.77 6.31 -8.49
N ALA A 138 -7.59 6.59 -7.20
CA ALA A 138 -8.54 6.18 -6.17
C ALA A 138 -9.82 7.04 -6.12
N LYS A 139 -9.84 8.23 -6.73
CA LYS A 139 -10.87 9.29 -6.54
C LYS A 139 -11.05 9.64 -5.06
N PHE A 140 -9.97 9.60 -4.30
CA PHE A 140 -9.96 9.90 -2.87
C PHE A 140 -8.66 10.61 -2.53
N TYR A 141 -8.72 11.64 -1.68
CA TYR A 141 -7.52 12.38 -1.27
C TYR A 141 -6.63 11.54 -0.35
N ILE A 142 -5.50 11.10 -0.88
CA ILE A 142 -4.52 10.28 -0.18
C ILE A 142 -3.46 11.17 0.45
N GLN A 143 -3.38 11.18 1.78
CA GLN A 143 -2.41 11.98 2.53
C GLN A 143 -1.05 11.29 2.62
N ASP A 144 -1.02 9.99 2.91
CA ASP A 144 0.20 9.19 3.00
C ASP A 144 -0.06 7.76 2.54
N LEU A 145 0.41 7.44 1.34
CA LEU A 145 0.21 6.13 0.72
C LEU A 145 1.16 5.06 1.27
N THR A 146 2.31 5.49 1.79
CA THR A 146 3.43 4.61 2.15
C THR A 146 3.56 4.33 3.65
N SER A 147 2.70 4.92 4.48
CA SER A 147 2.71 4.68 5.91
C SER A 147 2.44 3.22 6.25
N GLY A 148 3.35 2.57 6.99
CA GLY A 148 3.17 1.21 7.51
C GLY A 148 2.26 1.16 8.74
N PHE A 149 2.14 2.26 9.50
CA PHE A 149 1.38 2.32 10.73
C PHE A 149 -0.10 2.54 10.46
N ARG A 150 -0.90 1.50 10.70
CA ARG A 150 -2.33 1.49 10.40
C ARG A 150 -3.10 0.49 11.23
N ALA A 151 -4.39 0.74 11.43
CA ALA A 151 -5.35 -0.22 11.95
C ALA A 151 -6.32 -0.62 10.84
N VAL A 152 -6.69 -1.89 10.75
CA VAL A 152 -7.61 -2.40 9.73
C VAL A 152 -8.47 -3.53 10.33
N LYS A 153 -9.75 -3.60 9.98
CA LYS A 153 -10.62 -4.73 10.35
C LYS A 153 -10.04 -6.03 9.77
N SER A 154 -9.93 -7.07 10.58
CA SER A 154 -9.33 -8.36 10.20
C SER A 154 -9.93 -8.92 8.92
N LYS A 155 -11.26 -8.90 8.79
CA LYS A 155 -11.96 -9.37 7.61
C LYS A 155 -11.56 -8.60 6.34
N VAL A 156 -11.31 -7.27 6.46
CA VAL A 156 -10.88 -6.44 5.33
C VAL A 156 -9.44 -6.78 4.94
N ALA A 157 -8.52 -6.89 5.90
CA ALA A 157 -7.13 -7.30 5.64
C ALA A 157 -7.05 -8.68 4.98
N LYS A 158 -7.80 -9.66 5.50
CA LYS A 158 -7.86 -11.04 4.98
C LYS A 158 -8.40 -11.10 3.54
N SER A 159 -9.39 -10.26 3.17
CA SER A 159 -9.94 -10.24 1.81
C SER A 159 -8.93 -9.80 0.75
N PHE A 160 -7.90 -9.03 1.12
CA PHE A 160 -6.86 -8.55 0.21
C PHE A 160 -5.50 -9.25 0.35
N LEU A 161 -5.41 -10.28 1.19
CA LEU A 161 -4.16 -11.00 1.48
C LEU A 161 -3.41 -11.46 0.22
N HIS A 162 -4.15 -11.94 -0.78
CA HIS A 162 -3.62 -12.44 -2.05
C HIS A 162 -3.05 -11.33 -2.96
N LEU A 163 -3.43 -10.06 -2.75
CA LEU A 163 -2.93 -8.91 -3.51
C LEU A 163 -1.66 -8.31 -2.90
N ILE A 164 -1.42 -8.52 -1.61
CA ILE A 164 -0.26 -7.98 -0.91
C ILE A 164 1.01 -8.60 -1.51
N PRO A 165 1.96 -7.79 -2.05
CA PRO A 165 3.23 -8.28 -2.53
C PRO A 165 4.11 -8.75 -1.36
N ASN A 166 5.09 -9.63 -1.61
CA ASN A 166 6.00 -10.09 -0.55
C ASN A 166 6.98 -9.02 -0.08
N THR A 167 7.32 -8.07 -0.96
CA THR A 167 8.30 -7.03 -0.69
C THR A 167 7.66 -5.74 -0.16
N TYR A 168 8.39 -4.61 -0.25
CA TYR A 168 7.85 -3.27 0.04
C TYR A 168 6.62 -2.98 -0.82
N SER A 169 5.82 -2.00 -0.44
CA SER A 169 4.58 -1.57 -1.11
C SER A 169 3.27 -2.22 -0.64
N TYR A 170 3.30 -3.11 0.35
CA TYR A 170 2.06 -3.60 0.93
C TYR A 170 1.13 -2.45 1.41
N PRO A 171 1.65 -1.33 1.98
CA PRO A 171 0.80 -0.23 2.41
C PRO A 171 0.00 0.38 1.26
N THR A 172 0.68 0.62 0.13
CA THR A 172 0.08 1.15 -1.09
C THR A 172 -0.99 0.21 -1.65
N THR A 173 -0.65 -1.08 -1.77
CA THR A 173 -1.57 -2.09 -2.29
C THR A 173 -2.82 -2.19 -1.42
N LEU A 174 -2.65 -2.27 -0.11
CA LEU A 174 -3.78 -2.40 0.82
C LEU A 174 -4.67 -1.14 0.80
N THR A 175 -4.07 0.07 0.85
CA THR A 175 -4.82 1.33 0.80
C THR A 175 -5.68 1.45 -0.45
N LEU A 176 -5.09 1.19 -1.62
CA LEU A 176 -5.81 1.28 -2.89
C LEU A 176 -6.85 0.17 -3.05
N SER A 177 -6.56 -1.05 -2.54
CA SER A 177 -7.53 -2.14 -2.51
C SER A 177 -8.76 -1.80 -1.67
N VAL A 178 -8.57 -1.25 -0.48
CA VAL A 178 -9.63 -0.82 0.43
C VAL A 178 -10.50 0.24 -0.25
N LEU A 179 -9.89 1.33 -0.75
CA LEU A 179 -10.62 2.43 -1.38
C LEU A 179 -11.39 1.99 -2.64
N ARG A 180 -10.78 1.17 -3.49
CA ARG A 180 -11.40 0.74 -4.75
C ARG A 180 -12.49 -0.31 -4.57
N SER A 181 -12.50 -1.02 -3.45
CA SER A 181 -13.55 -1.99 -3.10
C SER A 181 -14.67 -1.39 -2.23
N GLY A 182 -14.74 -0.06 -2.13
CA GLY A 182 -15.82 0.63 -1.42
C GLY A 182 -15.74 0.55 0.11
N TRP A 183 -14.59 0.15 0.68
CA TRP A 183 -14.37 0.20 2.11
C TRP A 183 -13.95 1.60 2.55
N SER A 184 -14.33 1.98 3.78
CA SER A 184 -14.05 3.28 4.35
C SER A 184 -12.63 3.39 4.90
N LEU A 185 -11.98 4.56 4.67
CA LEU A 185 -10.64 4.86 5.14
C LEU A 185 -10.58 6.25 5.79
N LYS A 186 -9.85 6.35 6.90
CA LYS A 186 -9.54 7.60 7.58
C LYS A 186 -8.04 7.78 7.75
N TYR A 187 -7.56 9.01 7.57
CA TYR A 187 -6.21 9.40 7.95
C TYR A 187 -6.20 10.10 9.31
N VAL A 188 -5.22 9.75 10.15
CA VAL A 188 -4.96 10.39 11.44
C VAL A 188 -3.52 10.87 11.45
N PRO A 189 -3.24 12.14 11.77
CA PRO A 189 -1.88 12.64 11.82
C PRO A 189 -1.09 11.95 12.94
N ILE A 190 0.13 11.51 12.61
CA ILE A 190 1.07 10.90 13.56
C ILE A 190 2.40 11.65 13.56
N LYS A 191 3.10 11.56 14.69
CA LYS A 191 4.49 12.04 14.81
C LYS A 191 5.43 10.84 14.66
N ILE A 192 6.47 11.01 13.84
CA ILE A 192 7.53 10.00 13.70
C ILE A 192 8.75 10.46 14.48
N ARG A 193 9.32 9.52 15.23
CA ARG A 193 10.64 9.70 15.86
C ARG A 193 11.74 9.50 14.82
N ALA A 194 12.86 10.22 15.01
CA ALA A 194 14.05 9.95 14.20
C ALA A 194 14.51 8.51 14.43
N ARG A 195 14.91 7.83 13.36
CA ARG A 195 15.42 6.45 13.44
C ARG A 195 16.67 6.41 14.31
N SER A 196 16.69 5.55 15.32
CA SER A 196 17.80 5.43 16.26
C SER A 196 18.98 4.65 15.67
N THR A 197 18.74 3.74 14.72
CA THR A 197 19.74 2.85 14.11
C THR A 197 19.49 2.62 12.63
N GLY A 198 20.57 2.53 11.82
CA GLY A 198 20.53 2.15 10.41
C GLY A 198 20.49 3.31 9.41
N LYS A 199 21.19 3.13 8.26
CA LYS A 199 21.17 4.06 7.12
C LYS A 199 20.00 3.72 6.19
N SER A 200 19.26 4.73 5.75
CA SER A 200 18.23 4.55 4.72
C SER A 200 18.88 4.23 3.37
N ASN A 201 18.70 3.01 2.86
CA ASN A 201 19.25 2.53 1.59
C ASN A 201 18.46 2.96 0.35
N ILE A 202 17.70 4.07 0.41
CA ILE A 202 16.87 4.52 -0.70
C ILE A 202 17.74 5.15 -1.79
N LYS A 203 17.82 4.50 -2.95
CA LYS A 203 18.45 5.03 -4.18
C LYS A 203 17.36 5.71 -5.03
N ILE A 204 17.35 7.05 -5.06
CA ILE A 204 16.26 7.89 -5.61
C ILE A 204 15.82 7.46 -7.02
N PHE A 205 16.73 7.17 -7.94
CA PHE A 205 16.41 6.79 -9.31
C PHE A 205 15.83 5.36 -9.40
N LYS A 206 16.46 4.39 -8.73
CA LYS A 206 16.04 2.98 -8.75
C LYS A 206 14.70 2.77 -8.05
N ASP A 207 14.47 3.53 -6.96
CA ASP A 207 13.22 3.49 -6.22
C ASP A 207 12.11 4.29 -6.93
N GLY A 208 12.44 5.37 -7.66
CA GLY A 208 11.48 6.11 -8.49
C GLY A 208 10.86 5.24 -9.58
N VAL A 209 11.68 4.49 -10.33
CA VAL A 209 11.20 3.53 -11.34
C VAL A 209 10.36 2.42 -10.69
N ARG A 210 10.79 1.91 -9.53
CA ARG A 210 10.02 0.90 -8.78
C ARG A 210 8.66 1.44 -8.33
N PHE A 211 8.60 2.66 -7.81
CA PHE A 211 7.35 3.30 -7.41
C PHE A 211 6.42 3.53 -8.60
N PHE A 212 6.95 4.01 -9.73
CA PHE A 212 6.18 4.15 -10.96
C PHE A 212 5.60 2.81 -11.44
N MET A 213 6.41 1.73 -11.45
CA MET A 213 5.91 0.39 -11.79
C MET A 213 4.82 -0.10 -10.82
N ILE A 214 4.95 0.18 -9.52
CA ILE A 214 3.94 -0.20 -8.52
C ILE A 214 2.62 0.54 -8.80
N ILE A 215 2.67 1.85 -9.04
CA ILE A 215 1.47 2.62 -9.38
C ILE A 215 0.84 2.08 -10.65
N THR A 216 1.62 1.92 -11.71
CA THR A 216 1.13 1.39 -12.99
C THR A 216 0.48 0.02 -12.80
N LYS A 217 1.13 -0.89 -12.07
CA LYS A 217 0.57 -2.21 -11.75
C LYS A 217 -0.74 -2.11 -10.97
N ILE A 218 -0.83 -1.23 -9.99
CA ILE A 218 -2.04 -1.07 -9.18
C ILE A 218 -3.14 -0.37 -10.01
N CYS A 219 -2.78 0.61 -10.82
CA CYS A 219 -3.72 1.29 -11.71
C CYS A 219 -4.29 0.31 -12.74
N THR A 220 -3.46 -0.53 -13.36
CA THR A 220 -3.92 -1.57 -14.30
C THR A 220 -4.75 -2.66 -13.60
N LEU A 221 -4.53 -2.88 -12.30
CA LEU A 221 -5.31 -3.85 -11.52
C LEU A 221 -6.70 -3.32 -11.14
N TYR A 222 -6.87 -2.00 -10.99
CA TYR A 222 -8.11 -1.42 -10.45
C TYR A 222 -8.82 -0.42 -11.38
N SER A 223 -8.12 0.21 -12.32
CA SER A 223 -8.68 1.19 -13.26
C SER A 223 -7.75 1.39 -14.45
N PRO A 224 -7.53 0.37 -15.27
CA PRO A 224 -6.59 0.43 -16.38
C PRO A 224 -6.93 1.55 -17.38
N LEU A 225 -8.20 1.75 -17.69
CA LEU A 225 -8.63 2.78 -18.66
C LEU A 225 -8.17 4.19 -18.27
N ARG A 226 -8.00 4.49 -16.98
CA ARG A 226 -7.49 5.80 -16.53
C ARG A 226 -6.04 6.09 -16.88
N ILE A 227 -5.25 5.06 -17.20
CA ILE A 227 -3.89 5.20 -17.71
C ILE A 227 -3.89 5.17 -19.23
N PHE A 228 -4.56 4.18 -19.80
CA PHE A 228 -4.53 3.96 -21.24
C PHE A 228 -5.23 5.09 -22.02
N LEU A 229 -6.33 5.65 -21.50
CA LEU A 229 -7.08 6.69 -22.17
C LEU A 229 -6.27 8.00 -22.37
N PRO A 230 -5.60 8.58 -21.34
CA PRO A 230 -4.77 9.75 -21.54
C PRO A 230 -3.60 9.50 -22.49
N VAL A 231 -2.95 8.35 -22.43
CA VAL A 231 -1.83 7.99 -23.32
C VAL A 231 -2.31 7.89 -24.76
N SER A 232 -3.42 7.17 -24.99
CA SER A 232 -4.06 7.07 -26.31
C SER A 232 -4.44 8.45 -26.83
N PHE A 233 -5.06 9.30 -26.01
CA PHE A 233 -5.47 10.63 -26.40
C PHE A 233 -4.29 11.52 -26.80
N VAL A 234 -3.19 11.49 -26.05
CA VAL A 234 -1.97 12.23 -26.41
C VAL A 234 -1.41 11.78 -27.75
N LEU A 235 -1.33 10.47 -28.00
CA LEU A 235 -0.87 9.94 -29.29
C LEU A 235 -1.81 10.32 -30.44
N PHE A 236 -3.12 10.32 -30.20
CA PHE A 236 -4.11 10.77 -31.18
C PHE A 236 -3.90 12.24 -31.54
N VAL A 237 -3.73 13.12 -30.54
CA VAL A 237 -3.49 14.56 -30.77
C VAL A 237 -2.17 14.80 -31.50
N LEU A 238 -1.09 14.06 -31.14
CA LEU A 238 0.19 14.13 -31.85
C LEU A 238 0.04 13.68 -33.32
N GLY A 239 -0.71 12.60 -33.56
CA GLY A 239 -1.02 12.09 -34.89
C GLY A 239 -1.82 13.12 -35.75
N LEU A 240 -2.82 13.73 -35.11
CA LEU A 240 -3.64 14.74 -35.74
C LEU A 240 -2.82 16.01 -36.08
N SER A 241 -1.99 16.47 -35.15
CA SER A 241 -1.10 17.62 -35.35
C SER A 241 -0.11 17.35 -36.46
N ASN A 242 0.50 16.18 -36.54
CA ASN A 242 1.40 15.79 -37.60
C ASN A 242 0.66 15.69 -38.95
N TYR A 243 -0.54 15.12 -38.96
CA TYR A 243 -1.36 15.07 -40.18
C TYR A 243 -1.72 16.42 -40.70
N ILE A 244 -2.20 17.33 -39.86
CA ILE A 244 -2.54 18.73 -40.30
C ILE A 244 -1.29 19.43 -40.85
N TYR A 245 -0.15 19.31 -40.13
CA TYR A 245 1.11 19.92 -40.60
C TYR A 245 1.53 19.41 -42.00
N THR A 246 1.52 18.07 -42.19
CA THR A 246 1.96 17.47 -43.47
C THR A 246 0.94 17.68 -44.60
N LEU A 247 -0.35 17.80 -44.28
CA LEU A 247 -1.37 18.13 -45.24
C LEU A 247 -1.18 19.56 -45.76
N LEU A 248 -0.93 20.54 -44.88
CA LEU A 248 -0.74 21.95 -45.24
C LEU A 248 0.61 22.22 -45.94
N THR A 249 1.68 21.48 -45.56
CA THR A 249 3.01 21.74 -46.13
C THR A 249 3.34 20.86 -47.32
N GLN A 250 2.83 19.62 -47.37
CA GLN A 250 3.24 18.62 -48.38
C GLN A 250 2.05 18.04 -49.15
N GLY A 251 0.81 18.39 -48.80
CA GLY A 251 -0.40 17.92 -49.45
C GLY A 251 -0.65 16.44 -49.36
N ARG A 252 -0.03 15.73 -48.37
CA ARG A 252 -0.09 14.26 -48.27
C ARG A 252 -0.27 13.75 -46.86
N PHE A 253 -0.87 12.57 -46.75
CA PHE A 253 -0.90 11.74 -45.51
C PHE A 253 0.40 10.98 -45.38
N THR A 254 1.01 10.99 -44.20
CA THR A 254 2.32 10.37 -43.97
C THR A 254 2.23 9.08 -43.16
N ASN A 255 3.20 8.20 -43.35
CA ASN A 255 3.31 6.93 -42.56
C ASN A 255 3.40 7.21 -41.05
N MET A 256 4.01 8.35 -40.63
CA MET A 256 4.08 8.73 -39.22
C MET A 256 2.72 9.05 -38.66
N SER A 257 1.87 9.75 -39.38
CA SER A 257 0.48 10.02 -38.97
C SER A 257 -0.33 8.73 -38.86
N ALA A 258 -0.19 7.82 -39.84
CA ALA A 258 -0.83 6.50 -39.80
C ALA A 258 -0.37 5.70 -38.57
N LEU A 259 0.93 5.67 -38.29
CA LEU A 259 1.49 4.95 -37.14
C LEU A 259 0.94 5.49 -35.82
N LEU A 260 0.90 6.82 -35.65
CA LEU A 260 0.41 7.45 -34.41
C LEU A 260 -1.09 7.17 -34.18
N PHE A 261 -1.92 7.26 -35.23
CA PHE A 261 -3.34 6.94 -35.13
C PHE A 261 -3.57 5.47 -34.82
N THR A 262 -2.89 4.55 -35.54
CA THR A 262 -3.04 3.12 -35.30
C THR A 262 -2.60 2.74 -33.88
N THR A 263 -1.46 3.28 -33.43
CA THR A 263 -0.96 3.03 -32.06
C THR A 263 -1.92 3.59 -31.01
N SER A 264 -2.51 4.77 -31.25
CA SER A 264 -3.53 5.36 -30.38
C SER A 264 -4.73 4.44 -30.21
N ILE A 265 -5.28 3.94 -31.33
CA ILE A 265 -6.44 3.02 -31.32
C ILE A 265 -6.09 1.72 -30.59
N ILE A 266 -4.92 1.13 -30.87
CA ILE A 266 -4.48 -0.10 -30.19
C ILE A 266 -4.40 0.11 -28.68
N ILE A 267 -3.78 1.18 -28.21
CA ILE A 267 -3.65 1.50 -26.78
C ILE A 267 -5.04 1.71 -26.16
N PHE A 268 -5.95 2.39 -26.84
CA PHE A 268 -7.32 2.56 -26.38
C PHE A 268 -8.05 1.21 -26.21
N MET A 269 -7.97 0.35 -27.22
CA MET A 269 -8.59 -0.97 -27.20
C MET A 269 -7.99 -1.86 -26.09
N MET A 270 -6.67 -1.80 -25.87
CA MET A 270 -6.01 -2.47 -24.74
C MET A 270 -6.54 -1.95 -23.40
N GLY A 271 -6.80 -0.66 -23.29
CA GLY A 271 -7.42 -0.06 -22.11
C GLY A 271 -8.82 -0.59 -21.84
N LEU A 272 -9.66 -0.68 -22.88
CA LEU A 272 -11.01 -1.24 -22.78
C LEU A 272 -11.01 -2.72 -22.37
N ILE A 273 -10.18 -3.54 -23.01
CA ILE A 273 -10.07 -4.97 -22.68
C ILE A 273 -9.60 -5.15 -21.23
N SER A 274 -8.60 -4.37 -20.81
CA SER A 274 -8.09 -4.41 -19.43
C SER A 274 -9.16 -4.01 -18.40
N GLU A 275 -10.01 -3.03 -18.73
CA GLU A 275 -11.12 -2.60 -17.87
C GLU A 275 -12.18 -3.71 -17.72
N GLN A 276 -12.51 -4.41 -18.83
CA GLN A 276 -13.44 -5.54 -18.79
C GLN A 276 -12.91 -6.70 -17.94
N ILE A 277 -11.63 -7.04 -18.07
CA ILE A 277 -10.98 -8.05 -17.22
C ILE A 277 -11.05 -7.64 -15.75
N CYS A 278 -10.86 -6.35 -15.45
CA CYS A 278 -10.95 -5.82 -14.11
C CYS A 278 -12.37 -5.97 -13.54
N GLN A 279 -13.42 -5.62 -14.31
CA GLN A 279 -14.82 -5.74 -13.92
C GLN A 279 -15.21 -7.21 -13.63
N MET A 280 -14.86 -8.14 -14.52
CA MET A 280 -15.13 -9.59 -14.31
C MET A 280 -14.51 -10.12 -13.01
N ARG A 281 -13.33 -9.59 -12.61
CA ARG A 281 -12.68 -9.96 -11.34
C ARG A 281 -13.42 -9.42 -10.11
N TYR A 282 -14.09 -8.27 -10.23
CA TYR A 282 -14.92 -7.72 -9.16
C TYR A 282 -16.23 -8.50 -8.99
N GLU A 283 -16.93 -8.78 -10.07
CA GLU A 283 -18.19 -9.55 -10.07
C GLU A 283 -18.01 -10.93 -9.45
N ARG A 284 -16.94 -11.65 -9.82
CA ARG A 284 -16.62 -12.96 -9.24
C ARG A 284 -16.43 -12.91 -7.73
N ARG A 285 -15.84 -11.84 -7.20
CA ARG A 285 -15.64 -11.66 -5.75
C ARG A 285 -16.92 -11.31 -5.01
N GLU A 286 -17.82 -10.57 -5.63
CA GLU A 286 -19.11 -10.28 -5.02
C GLU A 286 -19.98 -11.53 -4.95
N MET A 287 -19.92 -12.39 -5.95
CA MET A 287 -20.59 -13.70 -5.93
C MET A 287 -20.04 -14.59 -4.80
N ASP A 288 -18.71 -14.68 -4.64
CA ASP A 288 -18.09 -15.44 -3.55
C ASP A 288 -18.51 -14.89 -2.17
N ARG A 289 -18.63 -13.55 -2.03
CA ARG A 289 -19.11 -12.91 -0.79
C ARG A 289 -20.56 -13.23 -0.48
N SER A 290 -21.44 -13.22 -1.48
CA SER A 290 -22.87 -13.50 -1.30
C SER A 290 -23.15 -14.94 -0.87
N GLN A 291 -22.25 -15.87 -1.20
CA GLN A 291 -22.33 -17.27 -0.76
C GLN A 291 -21.90 -17.44 0.71
N ILE A 292 -20.86 -16.69 1.15
CA ILE A 292 -20.36 -16.76 2.54
C ILE A 292 -21.33 -16.08 3.54
N THR A 293 -22.16 -15.16 3.09
CA THR A 293 -23.13 -14.45 3.95
C THR A 293 -24.44 -15.23 4.14
N LYS A 294 -24.62 -16.34 3.44
CA LYS A 294 -25.81 -17.24 3.52
C LYS A 294 -25.60 -18.47 4.43
N GLU A 295 -24.41 -18.67 4.94
CA GLU A 295 -24.06 -19.62 6.02
C GLU A 295 -23.92 -18.87 7.36
#